data_216db83ce92ea87ef356d55831d6030b
#
_entry.id   216db83ce92ea87ef356d55831d6030b
#
_cell.length_a   1.000
_cell.length_b   1.000
_cell.length_c   1.000
_cell.angle_alpha   90.00
_cell.angle_beta   90.00
_cell.angle_gamma   90.00
#
_symmetry.space_group_name_H-M   'P 1'
#
loop_
_entity.id
_entity.type
_entity.pdbx_description
1 polymer ?
#
loop_
_entity_poly.entity_id
_entity_poly.type
_entity_poly.pdbx_seq_one_letter_code
_entity_poly.pdbx_strand_id
1 'polypeptide(L)'
;MNVRLEQPGDYREVENLTREAFWNVYRPGCTEHYVLNQYRSNPDFVHELDLVMEEDGRIMGHIMFSKAELVLDDGTHRSSWTFGPISIHPDYKRKGYGLKLLNYALEKAREMGIGFLCMEGNIDFYRHAGFGLACKLGIHYHAEPRDAEVPYFLAQELIPGWLKSNGIIEATYCPPKGYFVADKYPEAFEAYEATFPIKKKALLPGQLPQFCQSCGMPLAKNEDCGTNADGSTNFDYCQYCYKDGKFLQDCTMDEMIEHCAQFIDEVNKQMPKPMTRDEYVQMMQGFFPMLKRWRK
;
A
#
# COMPACT_ATOMS: atom_id res chain seq x y z
N MET A 1 -26.23 -6.50 -14.62
CA MET A 1 -24.79 -6.26 -14.34
C MET A 1 -24.11 -5.92 -15.66
N ASN A 2 -23.45 -4.75 -15.72
CA ASN A 2 -22.80 -4.19 -16.90
C ASN A 2 -21.36 -3.79 -16.54
N VAL A 3 -20.43 -3.86 -17.52
CA VAL A 3 -19.06 -3.34 -17.39
C VAL A 3 -18.86 -2.30 -18.48
N ARG A 4 -18.46 -1.10 -18.11
CA ARG A 4 -18.24 0.03 -19.03
C ARG A 4 -17.02 0.83 -18.61
N LEU A 5 -16.57 1.75 -19.46
CA LEU A 5 -15.56 2.74 -19.12
C LEU A 5 -16.04 3.65 -17.98
N GLU A 6 -15.14 3.99 -17.08
CA GLU A 6 -15.35 5.04 -16.08
C GLU A 6 -15.60 6.37 -16.79
N GLN A 7 -16.48 7.18 -16.24
CA GLN A 7 -16.80 8.53 -16.73
C GLN A 7 -16.46 9.57 -15.66
N PRO A 8 -16.22 10.82 -16.00
CA PRO A 8 -15.90 11.86 -15.01
C PRO A 8 -16.95 11.98 -13.89
N GLY A 9 -18.21 11.66 -14.16
CA GLY A 9 -19.28 11.65 -13.17
C GLY A 9 -19.17 10.53 -12.13
N ASP A 10 -18.40 9.48 -12.42
CA ASP A 10 -18.22 8.30 -11.56
C ASP A 10 -17.07 8.49 -10.56
N TYR A 11 -16.15 9.42 -10.83
CA TYR A 11 -14.85 9.52 -10.14
C TYR A 11 -14.96 9.49 -8.62
N ARG A 12 -15.85 10.29 -8.07
CA ARG A 12 -15.99 10.35 -6.60
C ARG A 12 -16.59 9.07 -6.01
N GLU A 13 -17.54 8.45 -6.71
CA GLU A 13 -18.14 7.19 -6.30
C GLU A 13 -17.10 6.06 -6.34
N VAL A 14 -16.28 6.00 -7.39
CA VAL A 14 -15.20 5.02 -7.55
C VAL A 14 -14.09 5.22 -6.51
N GLU A 15 -13.72 6.47 -6.20
CA GLU A 15 -12.78 6.77 -5.12
C GLU A 15 -13.31 6.31 -3.77
N ASN A 16 -14.58 6.56 -3.46
CA ASN A 16 -15.23 6.06 -2.24
C ASN A 16 -15.24 4.53 -2.21
N LEU A 17 -15.64 3.88 -3.30
CA LEU A 17 -15.65 2.42 -3.44
C LEU A 17 -14.26 1.84 -3.18
N THR A 18 -13.23 2.41 -3.81
CA THR A 18 -11.84 1.96 -3.64
C THR A 18 -11.38 2.14 -2.20
N ARG A 19 -11.68 3.30 -1.60
CA ARG A 19 -11.38 3.56 -0.19
C ARG A 19 -12.06 2.55 0.74
N GLU A 20 -13.34 2.24 0.52
CA GLU A 20 -14.07 1.22 1.30
C GLU A 20 -13.50 -0.19 1.11
N ALA A 21 -13.11 -0.52 -0.12
CA ALA A 21 -12.57 -1.85 -0.45
C ALA A 21 -11.21 -2.13 0.19
N PHE A 22 -10.36 -1.10 0.31
CA PHE A 22 -8.97 -1.21 0.78
C PHE A 22 -8.73 -0.73 2.20
N TRP A 23 -9.74 -0.13 2.86
CA TRP A 23 -9.57 0.41 4.20
C TRP A 23 -9.11 -0.64 5.21
N ASN A 24 -7.95 -0.40 5.84
CA ASN A 24 -7.31 -1.32 6.78
C ASN A 24 -7.04 -2.73 6.18
N VAL A 25 -6.70 -2.83 4.89
CA VAL A 25 -6.34 -4.11 4.27
C VAL A 25 -4.84 -4.34 4.28
N TYR A 26 -4.05 -3.38 3.80
CA TYR A 26 -2.59 -3.50 3.70
C TYR A 26 -1.83 -2.58 4.66
N ARG A 27 -2.48 -1.53 5.12
CA ARG A 27 -1.97 -0.54 6.10
C ARG A 27 -3.12 0.07 6.90
N PRO A 28 -2.86 0.72 8.04
CA PRO A 28 -3.88 1.53 8.70
C PRO A 28 -4.41 2.62 7.77
N GLY A 29 -5.71 2.60 7.48
CA GLY A 29 -6.29 3.37 6.38
C GLY A 29 -6.04 2.71 5.02
N CYS A 30 -5.91 3.51 3.97
CA CYS A 30 -5.50 3.09 2.62
C CYS A 30 -5.02 4.29 1.80
N THR A 31 -4.30 4.03 0.71
CA THR A 31 -3.80 5.06 -0.23
C THR A 31 -4.31 4.85 -1.65
N GLU A 32 -4.93 3.74 -1.93
CA GLU A 32 -5.31 3.27 -3.26
C GLU A 32 -6.28 4.22 -3.97
N HIS A 33 -7.21 4.83 -3.25
CA HIS A 33 -8.14 5.81 -3.80
C HIS A 33 -7.46 7.12 -4.21
N TYR A 34 -6.36 7.50 -3.53
CA TYR A 34 -5.55 8.64 -3.92
C TYR A 34 -4.67 8.32 -5.13
N VAL A 35 -4.08 7.14 -5.17
CA VAL A 35 -3.36 6.65 -6.35
C VAL A 35 -4.29 6.70 -7.56
N LEU A 36 -5.49 6.16 -7.48
CA LEU A 36 -6.48 6.21 -8.56
C LEU A 36 -6.79 7.65 -8.99
N ASN A 37 -7.07 8.55 -8.05
CA ASN A 37 -7.34 9.95 -8.34
C ASN A 37 -6.20 10.61 -9.14
N GLN A 38 -4.94 10.38 -8.73
CA GLN A 38 -3.77 10.95 -9.37
C GLN A 38 -3.47 10.31 -10.74
N TYR A 39 -3.82 9.03 -10.90
CA TYR A 39 -3.52 8.29 -12.13
C TYR A 39 -4.33 8.76 -13.33
N ARG A 40 -5.55 9.25 -13.17
CA ARG A 40 -6.39 9.72 -14.28
C ARG A 40 -5.75 10.82 -15.12
N SER A 41 -4.77 11.54 -14.58
CA SER A 41 -3.97 12.55 -15.29
C SER A 41 -2.54 12.08 -15.62
N ASN A 42 -2.19 10.85 -15.30
CA ASN A 42 -0.85 10.29 -15.51
C ASN A 42 -0.71 9.78 -16.96
N PRO A 43 0.42 10.04 -17.67
CA PRO A 43 0.64 9.57 -19.04
C PRO A 43 0.74 8.02 -19.16
N ASP A 44 0.97 7.32 -18.03
CA ASP A 44 1.01 5.87 -18.01
C ASP A 44 -0.39 5.24 -17.82
N PHE A 45 -1.42 6.04 -17.58
CA PHE A 45 -2.78 5.57 -17.40
C PHE A 45 -3.34 5.02 -18.71
N VAL A 46 -4.07 3.89 -18.64
CA VAL A 46 -4.69 3.24 -19.80
C VAL A 46 -6.18 3.47 -19.75
N HIS A 47 -6.63 4.58 -20.33
CA HIS A 47 -8.02 5.04 -20.30
C HIS A 47 -9.02 4.00 -20.83
N GLU A 48 -8.62 3.20 -21.82
CA GLU A 48 -9.45 2.15 -22.44
C GLU A 48 -9.68 0.95 -21.51
N LEU A 49 -8.90 0.87 -20.42
CA LEU A 49 -8.98 -0.20 -19.40
C LEU A 49 -9.28 0.35 -18.01
N ASP A 50 -9.85 1.54 -17.94
CA ASP A 50 -10.41 2.13 -16.72
C ASP A 50 -11.91 1.80 -16.68
N LEU A 51 -12.23 0.71 -15.95
CA LEU A 51 -13.52 0.04 -16.07
C LEU A 51 -14.28 0.01 -14.75
N VAL A 52 -15.55 0.35 -14.81
CA VAL A 52 -16.51 0.17 -13.72
C VAL A 52 -17.46 -0.99 -14.01
N MET A 53 -17.80 -1.73 -12.96
CA MET A 53 -18.87 -2.73 -12.98
C MET A 53 -20.06 -2.19 -12.21
N GLU A 54 -21.24 -2.17 -12.87
CA GLU A 54 -22.46 -1.62 -12.29
C GLU A 54 -23.66 -2.56 -12.38
N GLU A 55 -24.62 -2.40 -11.50
CA GLU A 55 -25.91 -3.04 -11.50
C GLU A 55 -26.96 -2.09 -10.92
N ASP A 56 -28.11 -1.94 -11.59
CA ASP A 56 -29.21 -1.07 -11.17
C ASP A 56 -28.77 0.38 -10.86
N GLY A 57 -27.82 0.90 -11.68
CA GLY A 57 -27.30 2.27 -11.54
C GLY A 57 -26.32 2.48 -10.37
N ARG A 58 -25.83 1.42 -9.71
CA ARG A 58 -24.84 1.48 -8.62
C ARG A 58 -23.52 0.85 -9.06
N ILE A 59 -22.42 1.54 -8.84
CA ILE A 59 -21.08 1.00 -9.10
C ILE A 59 -20.72 0.01 -7.99
N MET A 60 -20.44 -1.24 -8.39
CA MET A 60 -20.09 -2.33 -7.49
C MET A 60 -18.61 -2.67 -7.51
N GLY A 61 -17.92 -2.31 -8.57
CA GLY A 61 -16.51 -2.64 -8.76
C GLY A 61 -15.83 -1.70 -9.74
N HIS A 62 -14.52 -1.65 -9.64
CA HIS A 62 -13.65 -0.85 -10.49
C HIS A 62 -12.30 -1.54 -10.67
N ILE A 63 -11.68 -1.36 -11.83
CA ILE A 63 -10.31 -1.76 -12.14
C ILE A 63 -9.69 -0.73 -13.07
N MET A 64 -8.44 -0.36 -12.82
CA MET A 64 -7.64 0.45 -13.73
C MET A 64 -6.35 -0.24 -14.14
N PHE A 65 -5.84 0.11 -15.31
CA PHE A 65 -4.56 -0.37 -15.83
C PHE A 65 -3.57 0.77 -16.01
N SER A 66 -2.29 0.43 -15.90
CA SER A 66 -1.18 1.34 -16.11
C SER A 66 -0.08 0.68 -16.95
N LYS A 67 0.64 1.50 -17.70
CA LYS A 67 1.92 1.09 -18.30
C LYS A 67 2.95 0.88 -17.20
N ALA A 68 3.80 -0.10 -17.40
CA ALA A 68 4.92 -0.46 -16.55
C ALA A 68 6.13 -0.80 -17.42
N GLU A 69 7.26 -1.12 -16.80
CA GLU A 69 8.49 -1.43 -17.51
C GLU A 69 9.11 -2.74 -17.05
N LEU A 70 9.73 -3.42 -18.01
CA LEU A 70 10.69 -4.50 -17.79
C LEU A 70 12.07 -3.98 -18.20
N VAL A 71 13.05 -4.18 -17.34
CA VAL A 71 14.46 -3.87 -17.62
C VAL A 71 15.21 -5.19 -17.85
N LEU A 72 15.75 -5.37 -19.06
CA LEU A 72 16.54 -6.53 -19.43
C LEU A 72 17.96 -6.43 -18.83
N ASP A 73 18.70 -7.53 -18.83
CA ASP A 73 20.07 -7.60 -18.28
C ASP A 73 21.08 -6.68 -19.00
N ASP A 74 20.82 -6.35 -20.25
CA ASP A 74 21.62 -5.41 -21.04
C ASP A 74 21.24 -3.93 -20.78
N GLY A 75 20.32 -3.68 -19.85
CA GLY A 75 19.80 -2.34 -19.55
C GLY A 75 18.71 -1.86 -20.51
N THR A 76 18.29 -2.69 -21.47
CA THR A 76 17.22 -2.31 -22.39
C THR A 76 15.87 -2.31 -21.69
N HIS A 77 15.10 -1.24 -21.90
CA HIS A 77 13.72 -1.13 -21.39
C HIS A 77 12.72 -1.72 -22.38
N ARG A 78 11.77 -2.45 -21.87
CA ARG A 78 10.61 -2.98 -22.60
C ARG A 78 9.32 -2.58 -21.94
N SER A 79 8.32 -2.22 -22.75
CA SER A 79 6.98 -1.92 -22.24
C SER A 79 6.36 -3.15 -21.64
N SER A 80 5.74 -2.98 -20.49
CA SER A 80 4.89 -3.93 -19.80
C SER A 80 3.63 -3.21 -19.32
N TRP A 81 2.76 -3.93 -18.66
CA TRP A 81 1.55 -3.37 -18.08
C TRP A 81 1.33 -3.99 -16.71
N THR A 82 0.59 -3.25 -15.91
CA THR A 82 0.06 -3.69 -14.62
C THR A 82 -1.37 -3.23 -14.49
N PHE A 83 -2.09 -3.75 -13.51
CA PHE A 83 -3.37 -3.21 -13.09
C PHE A 83 -3.43 -3.09 -11.57
N GLY A 84 -4.23 -2.17 -11.11
CA GLY A 84 -4.47 -1.90 -9.70
C GLY A 84 -4.67 -0.41 -9.46
N PRO A 85 -5.53 -0.08 -8.49
CA PRO A 85 -6.33 -1.00 -7.68
C PRO A 85 -7.43 -1.71 -8.48
N ILE A 86 -7.76 -2.95 -8.07
CA ILE A 86 -9.03 -3.58 -8.40
C ILE A 86 -9.89 -3.61 -7.14
N SER A 87 -11.07 -3.03 -7.21
CA SER A 87 -11.96 -2.79 -6.07
C SER A 87 -13.32 -3.44 -6.29
N ILE A 88 -13.83 -4.11 -5.25
CA ILE A 88 -15.23 -4.55 -5.18
C ILE A 88 -15.81 -4.01 -3.88
N HIS A 89 -16.97 -3.37 -3.98
CA HIS A 89 -17.69 -2.83 -2.82
C HIS A 89 -17.87 -3.92 -1.75
N PRO A 90 -17.66 -3.63 -0.46
CA PRO A 90 -17.71 -4.62 0.61
C PRO A 90 -18.95 -5.52 0.61
N ASP A 91 -20.13 -4.97 0.31
CA ASP A 91 -21.40 -5.71 0.28
C ASP A 91 -21.47 -6.76 -0.84
N TYR A 92 -20.59 -6.66 -1.83
CA TYR A 92 -20.53 -7.55 -2.99
C TYR A 92 -19.31 -8.47 -2.99
N LYS A 93 -18.43 -8.38 -1.98
CA LYS A 93 -17.26 -9.26 -1.84
C LYS A 93 -17.66 -10.74 -1.73
N ARG A 94 -16.76 -11.62 -2.18
CA ARG A 94 -16.91 -13.10 -2.13
C ARG A 94 -18.10 -13.67 -2.91
N LYS A 95 -18.65 -12.91 -3.88
CA LYS A 95 -19.75 -13.34 -4.77
C LYS A 95 -19.27 -13.57 -6.22
N GLY A 96 -17.93 -13.61 -6.44
CA GLY A 96 -17.35 -13.83 -7.78
C GLY A 96 -17.24 -12.59 -8.67
N TYR A 97 -17.70 -11.44 -8.23
CA TYR A 97 -17.70 -10.21 -9.05
C TYR A 97 -16.29 -9.74 -9.39
N GLY A 98 -15.33 -9.83 -8.47
CA GLY A 98 -13.95 -9.47 -8.73
C GLY A 98 -13.31 -10.28 -9.86
N LEU A 99 -13.55 -11.60 -9.88
CA LEU A 99 -13.06 -12.45 -10.96
C LEU A 99 -13.75 -12.16 -12.30
N LYS A 100 -15.05 -11.86 -12.27
CA LYS A 100 -15.79 -11.46 -13.49
C LYS A 100 -15.24 -10.16 -14.08
N LEU A 101 -15.04 -9.14 -13.24
CA LEU A 101 -14.48 -7.85 -13.67
C LEU A 101 -13.07 -8.02 -14.22
N LEU A 102 -12.21 -8.76 -13.50
CA LEU A 102 -10.85 -9.03 -13.92
C LEU A 102 -10.80 -9.76 -15.25
N ASN A 103 -11.54 -10.86 -15.43
CA ASN A 103 -11.54 -11.62 -16.67
C ASN A 103 -12.02 -10.77 -17.86
N TYR A 104 -13.07 -9.94 -17.68
CA TYR A 104 -13.51 -9.00 -18.70
C TYR A 104 -12.40 -8.01 -19.09
N ALA A 105 -11.73 -7.42 -18.09
CA ALA A 105 -10.65 -6.46 -18.32
C ALA A 105 -9.44 -7.12 -19.02
N LEU A 106 -9.07 -8.35 -18.65
CA LEU A 106 -7.99 -9.10 -19.28
C LEU A 106 -8.30 -9.46 -20.74
N GLU A 107 -9.56 -9.77 -21.05
CA GLU A 107 -9.99 -9.99 -22.42
C GLU A 107 -9.88 -8.72 -23.26
N LYS A 108 -10.34 -7.57 -22.73
CA LYS A 108 -10.16 -6.27 -23.37
C LYS A 108 -8.68 -5.90 -23.56
N ALA A 109 -7.86 -6.14 -22.57
CA ALA A 109 -6.41 -5.92 -22.66
C ALA A 109 -5.80 -6.76 -23.80
N ARG A 110 -6.21 -8.03 -23.92
CA ARG A 110 -5.77 -8.93 -25.02
C ARG A 110 -6.22 -8.43 -26.39
N GLU A 111 -7.46 -7.97 -26.51
CA GLU A 111 -7.99 -7.36 -27.75
C GLU A 111 -7.19 -6.12 -28.17
N MET A 112 -6.64 -5.34 -27.22
CA MET A 112 -5.77 -4.20 -27.46
C MET A 112 -4.33 -4.59 -27.79
N GLY A 113 -3.98 -5.88 -27.79
CA GLY A 113 -2.63 -6.37 -28.07
C GLY A 113 -1.70 -6.35 -26.85
N ILE A 114 -2.21 -6.15 -25.63
CA ILE A 114 -1.43 -6.30 -24.41
C ILE A 114 -1.15 -7.79 -24.24
N GLY A 115 0.12 -8.19 -24.39
CA GLY A 115 0.50 -9.59 -24.40
C GLY A 115 1.00 -10.12 -23.06
N PHE A 116 1.39 -9.25 -22.14
CA PHE A 116 1.98 -9.62 -20.87
C PHE A 116 1.66 -8.59 -19.77
N LEU A 117 1.43 -9.09 -18.55
CA LEU A 117 1.16 -8.28 -17.36
C LEU A 117 1.96 -8.80 -16.17
N CYS A 118 2.43 -7.87 -15.33
CA CYS A 118 2.85 -8.13 -13.94
C CYS A 118 1.92 -7.40 -12.97
N MET A 119 1.78 -7.93 -11.76
CA MET A 119 1.02 -7.28 -10.70
C MET A 119 1.39 -7.82 -9.32
N GLU A 120 1.02 -7.10 -8.28
CA GLU A 120 1.16 -7.51 -6.90
C GLU A 120 -0.19 -7.93 -6.32
N GLY A 121 -0.25 -9.12 -5.72
CA GLY A 121 -1.50 -9.58 -5.12
C GLY A 121 -1.47 -11.00 -4.57
N ASN A 122 -2.60 -11.44 -4.06
CA ASN A 122 -2.73 -12.77 -3.47
C ASN A 122 -2.93 -13.83 -4.56
N ILE A 123 -1.98 -14.74 -4.70
CA ILE A 123 -2.02 -15.84 -5.68
C ILE A 123 -3.29 -16.69 -5.54
N ASP A 124 -3.86 -16.84 -4.34
CA ASP A 124 -5.07 -17.63 -4.14
C ASP A 124 -6.29 -17.08 -4.86
N PHE A 125 -6.33 -15.78 -5.11
CA PHE A 125 -7.35 -15.16 -5.94
C PHE A 125 -6.94 -15.15 -7.42
N TYR A 126 -5.75 -14.65 -7.72
CA TYR A 126 -5.35 -14.35 -9.10
C TYR A 126 -5.03 -15.59 -9.94
N ARG A 127 -4.71 -16.74 -9.33
CA ARG A 127 -4.56 -18.01 -10.08
C ARG A 127 -5.83 -18.42 -10.83
N HIS A 128 -7.01 -18.02 -10.34
CA HIS A 128 -8.29 -18.29 -11.02
C HIS A 128 -8.48 -17.45 -12.30
N ALA A 129 -7.67 -16.42 -12.50
CA ALA A 129 -7.62 -15.64 -13.73
C ALA A 129 -6.38 -15.99 -14.60
N GLY A 130 -5.61 -17.02 -14.21
CA GLY A 130 -4.46 -17.51 -14.98
C GLY A 130 -3.11 -16.92 -14.59
N PHE A 131 -3.02 -16.14 -13.53
CA PHE A 131 -1.74 -15.63 -13.02
C PHE A 131 -0.95 -16.71 -12.26
N GLY A 132 0.37 -16.67 -12.40
CA GLY A 132 1.33 -17.45 -11.64
C GLY A 132 2.42 -16.56 -11.05
N LEU A 133 3.36 -17.18 -10.30
CA LEU A 133 4.54 -16.46 -9.80
C LEU A 133 5.37 -15.95 -10.98
N ALA A 134 5.71 -14.66 -10.97
CA ALA A 134 6.43 -14.02 -12.07
C ALA A 134 7.82 -14.62 -12.32
N CYS A 135 8.50 -15.10 -11.28
CA CYS A 135 9.79 -15.77 -11.38
C CYS A 135 9.75 -17.03 -12.25
N LYS A 136 8.60 -17.71 -12.38
CA LYS A 136 8.44 -18.87 -13.28
C LYS A 136 8.46 -18.49 -14.77
N LEU A 137 8.30 -17.20 -15.07
CA LEU A 137 8.40 -16.63 -16.42
C LEU A 137 9.71 -15.84 -16.62
N GLY A 138 10.68 -15.96 -15.70
CA GLY A 138 11.95 -15.23 -15.75
C GLY A 138 11.81 -13.74 -15.39
N ILE A 139 10.73 -13.35 -14.72
CA ILE A 139 10.51 -11.93 -14.35
C ILE A 139 10.73 -11.76 -12.86
N HIS A 140 11.64 -10.84 -12.50
CA HIS A 140 12.08 -10.57 -11.14
C HIS A 140 11.53 -9.24 -10.64
N TYR A 141 11.30 -9.14 -9.33
CA TYR A 141 10.84 -7.90 -8.71
C TYR A 141 12.02 -6.98 -8.37
N HIS A 142 11.92 -5.69 -8.70
CA HIS A 142 13.05 -4.74 -8.62
C HIS A 142 13.65 -4.55 -7.21
N ALA A 143 12.87 -4.78 -6.16
CA ALA A 143 13.30 -4.54 -4.77
C ALA A 143 13.76 -5.81 -4.05
N GLU A 144 13.78 -6.95 -4.73
CA GLU A 144 14.12 -8.24 -4.14
C GLU A 144 15.34 -8.87 -4.83
N PRO A 145 16.08 -9.75 -4.14
CA PRO A 145 17.13 -10.55 -4.76
C PRO A 145 16.60 -11.30 -5.99
N ARG A 146 17.43 -11.44 -7.02
CA ARG A 146 17.01 -12.01 -8.32
C ARG A 146 16.56 -13.47 -8.23
N ASP A 147 17.10 -14.21 -7.29
CA ASP A 147 16.77 -15.61 -7.02
C ASP A 147 15.61 -15.78 -6.02
N ALA A 148 15.06 -14.67 -5.50
CA ALA A 148 13.95 -14.71 -4.56
C ALA A 148 12.65 -15.12 -5.24
N GLU A 149 11.94 -16.07 -4.62
CA GLU A 149 10.54 -16.33 -4.95
C GLU A 149 9.64 -15.36 -4.17
N VAL A 150 9.11 -14.37 -4.87
CA VAL A 150 8.26 -13.31 -4.28
C VAL A 150 6.79 -13.74 -4.37
N PRO A 151 6.15 -14.19 -3.27
CA PRO A 151 4.87 -14.88 -3.32
C PRO A 151 3.68 -13.99 -3.71
N TYR A 152 3.85 -12.68 -3.62
CA TYR A 152 2.84 -11.69 -3.99
C TYR A 152 3.09 -11.08 -5.37
N PHE A 153 4.24 -11.37 -6.03
CA PHE A 153 4.55 -10.84 -7.34
C PHE A 153 4.18 -11.85 -8.43
N LEU A 154 3.17 -11.49 -9.21
CA LEU A 154 2.50 -12.38 -10.16
C LEU A 154 2.59 -11.84 -11.57
N ALA A 155 2.57 -12.75 -12.55
CA ALA A 155 2.58 -12.40 -13.97
C ALA A 155 1.72 -13.36 -14.78
N GLN A 156 1.32 -12.89 -15.97
CA GLN A 156 0.60 -13.68 -16.97
C GLN A 156 0.95 -13.22 -18.38
N GLU A 157 1.23 -14.18 -19.28
CA GLU A 157 1.15 -13.92 -20.71
C GLU A 157 -0.31 -13.98 -21.14
N LEU A 158 -0.88 -12.85 -21.57
CA LEU A 158 -2.22 -12.82 -22.16
C LEU A 158 -2.23 -13.37 -23.58
N ILE A 159 -1.11 -13.21 -24.29
CA ILE A 159 -0.88 -13.81 -25.61
C ILE A 159 0.23 -14.84 -25.42
N PRO A 160 -0.05 -16.14 -25.60
CA PRO A 160 0.94 -17.20 -25.38
C PRO A 160 2.23 -16.98 -26.18
N GLY A 161 3.38 -17.08 -25.52
CA GLY A 161 4.69 -16.91 -26.13
C GLY A 161 5.08 -15.45 -26.39
N TRP A 162 4.36 -14.49 -25.85
CA TRP A 162 4.65 -13.06 -26.06
C TRP A 162 6.04 -12.66 -25.57
N LEU A 163 6.45 -13.11 -24.39
CA LEU A 163 7.80 -12.82 -23.85
C LEU A 163 8.89 -13.32 -24.83
N LYS A 164 8.79 -14.56 -25.26
CA LYS A 164 9.74 -15.15 -26.21
C LYS A 164 9.75 -14.40 -27.56
N SER A 165 8.58 -14.04 -28.07
CA SER A 165 8.45 -13.34 -29.35
C SER A 165 9.02 -11.91 -29.29
N ASN A 166 9.12 -11.34 -28.08
CA ASN A 166 9.72 -10.03 -27.85
C ASN A 166 11.17 -10.12 -27.35
N GLY A 167 11.79 -11.29 -27.39
CA GLY A 167 13.18 -11.51 -27.00
C GLY A 167 13.42 -11.38 -25.50
N ILE A 168 12.40 -11.55 -24.68
CA ILE A 168 12.48 -11.43 -23.21
C ILE A 168 12.62 -12.85 -22.65
N ILE A 169 13.79 -13.17 -22.10
CA ILE A 169 14.07 -14.42 -21.40
C ILE A 169 14.05 -14.17 -19.90
N GLU A 170 14.76 -13.14 -19.47
CA GLU A 170 14.78 -12.66 -18.10
C GLU A 170 14.72 -11.13 -18.08
N ALA A 171 13.99 -10.58 -17.11
CA ALA A 171 13.89 -9.14 -16.92
C ALA A 171 13.54 -8.79 -15.48
N THR A 172 13.85 -7.55 -15.08
CA THR A 172 13.42 -6.98 -13.81
C THR A 172 12.21 -6.09 -14.03
N TYR A 173 11.13 -6.35 -13.32
CA TYR A 173 9.94 -5.51 -13.34
C TYR A 173 10.12 -4.31 -12.42
N CYS A 174 9.81 -3.13 -12.95
CA CYS A 174 9.76 -1.88 -12.20
C CYS A 174 8.32 -1.37 -12.15
N PRO A 175 7.71 -1.29 -10.94
CA PRO A 175 6.35 -0.78 -10.80
C PRO A 175 6.27 0.70 -11.20
N PRO A 176 5.11 1.15 -11.71
CA PRO A 176 4.93 2.54 -12.10
C PRO A 176 5.14 3.49 -10.93
N LYS A 177 5.94 4.54 -11.13
CA LYS A 177 6.29 5.52 -10.08
C LYS A 177 5.08 6.23 -9.46
N GLY A 178 4.00 6.34 -10.21
CA GLY A 178 2.75 6.94 -9.74
C GLY A 178 2.05 6.15 -8.63
N TYR A 179 2.35 4.87 -8.45
CA TYR A 179 1.78 4.08 -7.35
C TYR A 179 2.29 4.49 -5.96
N PHE A 180 3.44 5.18 -5.92
CA PHE A 180 4.06 5.68 -4.68
C PHE A 180 3.75 7.14 -4.38
N VAL A 181 2.75 7.72 -5.05
CA VAL A 181 2.43 9.15 -4.95
C VAL A 181 2.03 9.60 -3.55
N ALA A 182 1.33 8.76 -2.80
CA ALA A 182 0.93 9.05 -1.42
C ALA A 182 2.12 9.12 -0.46
N ASP A 183 3.08 8.23 -0.62
CA ASP A 183 4.30 8.21 0.21
C ASP A 183 5.26 9.34 -0.19
N LYS A 184 5.25 9.72 -1.47
CA LYS A 184 6.08 10.82 -1.99
C LYS A 184 5.55 12.20 -1.60
N TYR A 185 4.24 12.36 -1.50
CA TYR A 185 3.56 13.64 -1.21
C TYR A 185 2.54 13.47 -0.06
N PRO A 186 3.00 13.16 1.16
CA PRO A 186 2.12 12.82 2.28
C PRO A 186 1.16 13.95 2.66
N GLU A 187 1.59 15.21 2.61
CA GLU A 187 0.73 16.37 2.92
C GLU A 187 -0.42 16.51 1.91
N ALA A 188 -0.14 16.30 0.62
CA ALA A 188 -1.16 16.35 -0.42
C ALA A 188 -2.16 15.17 -0.27
N PHE A 189 -1.66 14.00 0.12
CA PHE A 189 -2.51 12.86 0.44
C PHE A 189 -3.39 13.14 1.66
N GLU A 190 -2.85 13.69 2.74
CA GLU A 190 -3.63 14.05 3.94
C GLU A 190 -4.72 15.06 3.64
N ALA A 191 -4.42 16.10 2.84
CA ALA A 191 -5.40 17.09 2.40
C ALA A 191 -6.52 16.47 1.56
N TYR A 192 -6.17 15.52 0.69
CA TYR A 192 -7.16 14.78 -0.12
C TYR A 192 -8.00 13.84 0.75
N GLU A 193 -7.38 13.07 1.65
CA GLU A 193 -8.06 12.16 2.58
C GLU A 193 -9.07 12.92 3.47
N ALA A 194 -8.76 14.15 3.89
CA ALA A 194 -9.63 15.00 4.67
C ALA A 194 -10.94 15.39 3.93
N THR A 195 -11.02 15.19 2.63
CA THR A 195 -12.26 15.42 1.84
C THR A 195 -13.26 14.26 1.96
N PHE A 196 -12.90 13.17 2.62
CA PHE A 196 -13.73 12.00 2.85
C PHE A 196 -14.26 11.96 4.29
N PRO A 197 -15.35 11.22 4.55
CA PRO A 197 -15.81 11.00 5.92
C PRO A 197 -14.72 10.38 6.79
N ILE A 198 -14.60 10.87 8.03
CA ILE A 198 -13.64 10.32 9.00
C ILE A 198 -13.91 8.83 9.22
N LYS A 199 -12.86 8.03 9.17
CA LYS A 199 -12.93 6.58 9.34
C LYS A 199 -11.83 6.11 10.29
N LYS A 200 -12.15 5.20 11.21
CA LYS A 200 -11.19 4.69 12.18
C LYS A 200 -10.14 3.83 11.47
N LYS A 201 -8.87 4.23 11.57
CA LYS A 201 -7.73 3.40 11.19
C LYS A 201 -7.50 2.32 12.24
N ALA A 202 -7.00 1.15 11.84
CA ALA A 202 -6.67 0.04 12.72
C ALA A 202 -5.26 -0.50 12.40
N LEU A 203 -4.52 -0.91 13.43
CA LEU A 203 -3.30 -1.69 13.24
C LEU A 203 -3.68 -3.07 12.69
N LEU A 204 -2.89 -3.56 11.73
CA LEU A 204 -3.14 -4.85 11.11
C LEU A 204 -2.38 -5.96 11.82
N PRO A 205 -2.94 -7.18 11.91
CA PRO A 205 -2.21 -8.34 12.42
C PRO A 205 -0.91 -8.56 11.64
N GLY A 206 0.20 -8.77 12.36
CA GLY A 206 1.51 -9.03 11.76
C GLY A 206 2.29 -7.81 11.26
N GLN A 207 1.75 -6.60 11.34
CA GLN A 207 2.55 -5.40 11.14
C GLN A 207 3.58 -5.27 12.27
N LEU A 208 4.81 -4.88 11.92
CA LEU A 208 5.81 -4.52 12.92
C LEU A 208 5.23 -3.41 13.81
N PRO A 209 5.40 -3.50 15.13
CA PRO A 209 4.92 -2.47 16.02
C PRO A 209 5.51 -1.13 15.59
N GLN A 210 4.65 -0.13 15.37
CA GLN A 210 5.11 1.24 15.21
C GLN A 210 5.66 1.72 16.55
N PHE A 211 6.61 2.63 16.49
CA PHE A 211 7.15 3.22 17.69
C PHE A 211 6.55 4.60 17.92
N CYS A 212 6.25 4.91 19.17
CA CYS A 212 5.83 6.24 19.58
C CYS A 212 6.86 7.28 19.13
N GLN A 213 6.41 8.25 18.35
CA GLN A 213 7.24 9.31 17.78
C GLN A 213 7.65 10.39 18.80
N SER A 214 7.46 10.08 20.10
CA SER A 214 7.90 10.90 21.23
C SER A 214 8.87 10.14 22.15
N CYS A 215 8.50 8.94 22.62
CA CYS A 215 9.28 8.18 23.60
C CYS A 215 9.85 6.86 23.07
N GLY A 216 9.59 6.49 21.82
CA GLY A 216 10.07 5.24 21.23
C GLY A 216 9.38 3.97 21.72
N MET A 217 8.34 4.04 22.57
CA MET A 217 7.58 2.87 23.02
C MET A 217 6.95 2.14 21.84
N PRO A 218 7.03 0.80 21.74
CA PRO A 218 6.31 0.05 20.70
C PRO A 218 4.80 0.24 20.79
N LEU A 219 4.14 0.45 19.64
CA LEU A 219 2.69 0.55 19.48
C LEU A 219 2.18 -0.76 18.85
N ALA A 220 2.07 -1.82 19.67
CA ALA A 220 1.73 -3.15 19.19
C ALA A 220 0.23 -3.35 18.95
N LYS A 221 -0.62 -2.55 19.58
CA LYS A 221 -2.08 -2.62 19.51
C LYS A 221 -2.72 -1.25 19.66
N ASN A 222 -3.99 -1.12 19.26
CA ASN A 222 -4.69 0.17 19.29
C ASN A 222 -4.74 0.82 20.69
N GLU A 223 -4.80 0.00 21.75
CA GLU A 223 -4.83 0.48 23.14
C GLU A 223 -3.52 1.15 23.56
N ASP A 224 -2.41 0.86 22.89
CA ASP A 224 -1.12 1.49 23.15
C ASP A 224 -1.05 2.91 22.57
N CYS A 225 -1.93 3.22 21.61
CA CYS A 225 -1.94 4.48 20.88
C CYS A 225 -2.66 5.59 21.64
N GLY A 226 -2.22 6.82 21.43
CA GLY A 226 -2.91 8.02 21.91
C GLY A 226 -4.16 8.36 21.11
N THR A 227 -4.80 9.51 21.41
CA THR A 227 -6.00 9.97 20.73
C THR A 227 -5.84 11.38 20.17
N ASN A 228 -6.43 11.61 19.00
CA ASN A 228 -6.59 12.94 18.41
C ASN A 228 -7.72 13.73 19.10
N ALA A 229 -7.84 15.03 18.80
CA ALA A 229 -8.86 15.89 19.37
C ALA A 229 -10.31 15.46 19.06
N ASP A 230 -10.51 14.72 17.97
CA ASP A 230 -11.80 14.14 17.55
C ASP A 230 -12.06 12.75 18.14
N GLY A 231 -11.19 12.26 19.03
CA GLY A 231 -11.27 10.95 19.66
C GLY A 231 -10.77 9.79 18.77
N SER A 232 -10.32 10.06 17.55
CA SER A 232 -9.71 9.03 16.69
C SER A 232 -8.36 8.58 17.23
N THR A 233 -7.94 7.35 16.89
CA THR A 233 -6.64 6.78 17.29
C THR A 233 -5.50 7.54 16.63
N ASN A 234 -4.51 7.96 17.40
CA ASN A 234 -3.27 8.53 16.90
C ASN A 234 -2.18 7.45 16.85
N PHE A 235 -1.75 7.06 15.66
CA PHE A 235 -0.75 6.01 15.45
C PHE A 235 0.70 6.50 15.53
N ASP A 236 0.92 7.80 15.67
CA ASP A 236 2.26 8.36 15.84
C ASP A 236 2.73 8.37 17.30
N TYR A 237 1.80 8.46 18.24
CA TYR A 237 2.12 8.65 19.65
C TYR A 237 1.38 7.66 20.55
N CYS A 238 2.03 7.22 21.63
CA CYS A 238 1.39 6.37 22.62
C CYS A 238 0.43 7.14 23.54
N GLN A 239 -0.47 6.40 24.20
CA GLN A 239 -1.43 6.94 25.16
C GLN A 239 -0.81 7.69 26.35
N TYR A 240 0.46 7.42 26.65
CA TYR A 240 1.21 8.07 27.74
C TYR A 240 1.90 9.38 27.30
N CYS A 241 2.06 9.59 25.99
CA CYS A 241 2.64 10.81 25.43
C CYS A 241 1.61 11.77 24.88
N TYR A 242 0.49 11.27 24.32
CA TYR A 242 -0.43 12.07 23.53
C TYR A 242 -1.89 11.64 23.75
N LYS A 243 -2.74 12.60 24.09
CA LYS A 243 -4.17 12.37 24.33
C LYS A 243 -4.98 13.60 23.94
N ASP A 244 -6.16 13.35 23.35
CA ASP A 244 -7.13 14.38 22.98
C ASP A 244 -6.52 15.54 22.16
N GLY A 245 -5.58 15.17 21.23
CA GLY A 245 -4.93 16.12 20.35
C GLY A 245 -3.76 16.90 20.97
N LYS A 246 -3.28 16.52 22.17
CA LYS A 246 -2.23 17.26 22.88
C LYS A 246 -1.19 16.33 23.50
N PHE A 247 0.05 16.82 23.57
CA PHE A 247 1.07 16.16 24.40
C PHE A 247 0.73 16.29 25.88
N LEU A 248 0.86 15.19 26.62
CA LEU A 248 0.60 15.14 28.06
C LEU A 248 1.72 15.76 28.89
N GLN A 249 2.91 15.89 28.32
CA GLN A 249 4.10 16.46 28.97
C GLN A 249 4.72 17.50 28.04
N ASP A 250 4.93 18.70 28.59
CA ASP A 250 5.77 19.73 27.96
C ASP A 250 7.20 19.56 28.51
N CYS A 251 8.04 18.90 27.72
CA CYS A 251 9.40 18.53 28.12
C CYS A 251 10.37 18.63 26.93
N THR A 252 11.63 18.77 27.23
CA THR A 252 12.73 18.66 26.29
C THR A 252 12.98 17.19 25.89
N MET A 253 13.75 16.98 24.80
CA MET A 253 14.16 15.65 24.39
C MET A 253 14.98 14.95 25.48
N ASP A 254 15.89 15.66 26.12
CA ASP A 254 16.77 15.10 27.18
C ASP A 254 15.95 14.68 28.41
N GLU A 255 14.98 15.48 28.84
CA GLU A 255 14.06 15.13 29.93
C GLU A 255 13.23 13.89 29.59
N MET A 256 12.79 13.73 28.32
CA MET A 256 12.09 12.53 27.88
C MET A 256 13.01 11.30 27.90
N ILE A 257 14.27 11.44 27.48
CA ILE A 257 15.27 10.36 27.52
C ILE A 257 15.48 9.92 28.98
N GLU A 258 15.68 10.86 29.91
CA GLU A 258 15.85 10.56 31.34
C GLU A 258 14.61 9.88 31.94
N HIS A 259 13.41 10.30 31.51
CA HIS A 259 12.16 9.64 31.91
C HIS A 259 12.10 8.20 31.40
N CYS A 260 12.39 7.97 30.12
CA CYS A 260 12.41 6.62 29.54
C CYS A 260 13.46 5.70 30.18
N ALA A 261 14.61 6.24 30.55
CA ALA A 261 15.70 5.49 31.19
C ALA A 261 15.34 4.87 32.56
N GLN A 262 14.26 5.35 33.18
CA GLN A 262 13.74 4.77 34.43
C GLN A 262 13.09 3.40 34.21
N PHE A 263 12.69 3.08 32.99
CA PHE A 263 12.02 1.83 32.61
C PHE A 263 12.96 0.79 32.00
N ILE A 264 14.30 0.95 32.17
CA ILE A 264 15.31 0.05 31.59
C ILE A 264 15.07 -1.41 31.94
N ASP A 265 14.65 -1.69 33.17
CA ASP A 265 14.39 -3.07 33.62
C ASP A 265 13.25 -3.73 32.87
N GLU A 266 12.22 -2.96 32.50
CA GLU A 266 11.11 -3.45 31.68
C GLU A 266 11.54 -3.67 30.22
N VAL A 267 12.37 -2.79 29.68
CA VAL A 267 12.95 -2.92 28.34
C VAL A 267 13.82 -4.16 28.26
N ASN A 268 14.66 -4.39 29.25
CA ASN A 268 15.59 -5.52 29.31
C ASN A 268 14.88 -6.89 29.36
N LYS A 269 13.63 -6.96 29.86
CA LYS A 269 12.84 -8.20 29.82
C LYS A 269 12.52 -8.65 28.40
N GLN A 270 12.53 -7.72 27.43
CA GLN A 270 12.19 -7.97 26.02
C GLN A 270 13.41 -8.02 25.11
N MET A 271 14.61 -7.74 25.64
CA MET A 271 15.84 -7.67 24.86
C MET A 271 16.62 -8.99 24.91
N PRO A 272 17.15 -9.47 23.77
CA PRO A 272 18.02 -10.65 23.75
C PRO A 272 19.27 -10.52 24.61
N LYS A 273 19.78 -9.29 24.76
CA LYS A 273 20.92 -8.95 25.59
C LYS A 273 20.56 -7.71 26.42
N PRO A 274 20.54 -7.81 27.75
CA PRO A 274 20.28 -6.66 28.61
C PRO A 274 21.33 -5.56 28.43
N MET A 275 20.90 -4.31 28.51
CA MET A 275 21.71 -3.10 28.46
C MET A 275 21.80 -2.47 29.84
N THR A 276 22.89 -1.77 30.10
CA THR A 276 22.98 -0.85 31.24
C THR A 276 22.15 0.41 30.98
N ARG A 277 21.84 1.17 32.04
CA ARG A 277 21.14 2.45 31.91
C ARG A 277 21.88 3.43 30.99
N ASP A 278 23.18 3.51 31.08
CA ASP A 278 24.02 4.43 30.32
C ASP A 278 24.04 4.04 28.81
N GLU A 279 24.15 2.74 28.51
CA GLU A 279 24.04 2.23 27.14
C GLU A 279 22.65 2.53 26.52
N TYR A 280 21.60 2.40 27.30
CA TYR A 280 20.23 2.71 26.85
C TYR A 280 20.04 4.21 26.61
N VAL A 281 20.53 5.09 27.49
CA VAL A 281 20.54 6.54 27.32
C VAL A 281 21.29 6.93 26.03
N GLN A 282 22.48 6.37 25.84
CA GLN A 282 23.28 6.64 24.63
C GLN A 282 22.55 6.20 23.34
N MET A 283 21.90 5.04 23.38
CA MET A 283 21.08 4.57 22.26
C MET A 283 19.92 5.53 21.96
N MET A 284 19.20 5.99 22.99
CA MET A 284 18.09 6.94 22.82
C MET A 284 18.56 8.30 22.31
N GLN A 285 19.72 8.80 22.75
CA GLN A 285 20.32 10.04 22.24
C GLN A 285 20.61 9.98 20.72
N GLY A 286 20.95 8.80 20.21
CA GLY A 286 21.10 8.57 18.77
C GLY A 286 19.77 8.42 18.02
N PHE A 287 18.76 7.84 18.67
CA PHE A 287 17.48 7.50 18.06
C PHE A 287 16.46 8.64 18.10
N PHE A 288 16.32 9.34 19.22
CA PHE A 288 15.26 10.34 19.41
C PHE A 288 15.29 11.50 18.42
N PRO A 289 16.44 12.01 17.95
CA PRO A 289 16.46 13.05 16.91
C PRO A 289 15.77 12.65 15.60
N MET A 290 15.53 11.35 15.37
CA MET A 290 14.82 10.84 14.20
C MET A 290 13.30 10.81 14.41
N LEU A 291 12.80 10.91 15.63
CA LEU A 291 11.37 10.87 15.96
C LEU A 291 10.69 12.20 15.63
N LYS A 292 9.43 12.14 15.18
CA LYS A 292 8.66 13.31 14.70
C LYS A 292 8.62 14.48 15.70
N ARG A 293 8.48 14.19 16.98
CA ARG A 293 8.40 15.24 18.03
C ARG A 293 9.71 16.05 18.16
N TRP A 294 10.86 15.45 17.90
CA TRP A 294 12.16 16.02 18.16
C TRP A 294 12.92 16.47 16.92
N ARG A 295 12.40 16.18 15.73
CA ARG A 295 12.96 16.69 14.48
C ARG A 295 12.87 18.23 14.46
N LYS A 296 14.00 18.86 14.16
CA LYS A 296 14.09 20.29 13.88
C LYS A 296 13.80 20.54 12.41
#